data_07cdc9dd62e6782900a45c8ceeb89f8c
#
_entry.id   07cdc9dd62e6782900a45c8ceeb89f8c
#
_cell.length_a   1.000
_cell.length_b   1.000
_cell.length_c   1.000
_cell.angle_alpha   90.00
_cell.angle_beta   90.00
_cell.angle_gamma   90.00
#
_symmetry.space_group_name_H-M   'P 1'
#
loop_
_entity.id
_entity.type
_entity.pdbx_description
1 polymer ?
#
loop_
_entity_poly.entity_id
_entity_poly.type
_entity_poly.pdbx_seq_one_letter_code
_entity_poly.pdbx_strand_id
1 'polypeptide(L)'
;MVFPLGRPSSVTGEIPRTNPLGPRWLRPCHSSVLLLILQRGNKMEVVKELRECLHIIFTVQFWRMAVLWTLALVFSYLKLFSQTILLQKSKRYSRRSPKDCISASAPVTRPVCIITGATSGLGAAAAYALSKEGFYVVLAGRSSELISKVTSDIKRRNNDACVKAFQVDITSFESILKFKSSLQQWLLDSNMHSSVQLLINNAGILATSRRLTSEGYDEMITSNYIGAFCLTKVLLPLLENSPSPSRVVNVTSFTHWSVQSMQVDRGTMKCFSKSKCYPFARIYEYSKLCLLLFSYELHRQVGQMEKSHKLSVVAVDPGAVKTNIMREIPSSISQMSYIVLKILGLLQSPENAVCSILDAALAPPEISGVYFFGGNGRTLNSSALSYDVRLSTDLWDTSCNLFREFHLAVKDTST
;
A
#
# COMPACT_ATOMS: atom_id res chain seq x y z
N MET A 1 35.56 64.08 15.79
CA MET A 1 35.45 64.46 17.21
C MET A 1 35.36 63.21 18.01
N VAL A 2 36.45 62.79 18.60
CA VAL A 2 36.74 62.53 20.01
C VAL A 2 36.00 61.38 20.65
N PHE A 3 36.78 60.30 20.86
CA PHE A 3 36.56 59.23 21.84
C PHE A 3 36.52 59.77 23.30
N PRO A 4 36.04 59.01 24.28
CA PRO A 4 37.04 58.24 25.02
C PRO A 4 36.62 56.80 25.45
N LEU A 5 37.66 56.04 25.59
CA LEU A 5 38.00 54.80 26.24
C LEU A 5 37.56 54.66 27.71
N GLY A 6 37.20 53.46 28.10
CA GLY A 6 37.14 52.99 29.47
C GLY A 6 37.43 51.48 29.54
N ARG A 7 38.56 51.11 30.12
CA ARG A 7 38.99 49.74 30.53
C ARG A 7 38.93 49.63 32.06
N PRO A 8 39.24 48.46 32.63
CA PRO A 8 38.60 47.15 32.66
C PRO A 8 38.35 46.67 34.10
N SER A 9 37.64 45.60 34.32
CA SER A 9 37.73 44.84 35.56
C SER A 9 37.78 43.32 35.32
N SER A 10 38.81 42.76 35.86
CA SER A 10 39.20 41.37 35.96
C SER A 10 38.26 40.55 36.82
N VAL A 11 37.83 39.35 36.38
CA VAL A 11 37.50 38.24 37.28
C VAL A 11 38.03 36.94 36.69
N THR A 12 38.74 36.27 37.53
CA THR A 12 39.48 35.04 37.46
C THR A 12 38.71 33.83 36.98
N GLY A 13 39.44 32.99 36.25
CA GLY A 13 38.93 31.78 35.66
C GLY A 13 38.79 30.57 36.61
N GLU A 14 37.97 29.68 36.21
CA GLU A 14 38.07 28.26 36.57
C GLU A 14 37.89 27.41 35.30
N ILE A 15 38.90 26.54 35.07
CA ILE A 15 38.97 25.57 33.99
C ILE A 15 38.24 24.30 34.45
N PRO A 16 37.20 23.78 33.75
CA PRO A 16 36.71 22.46 34.03
C PRO A 16 37.57 21.39 33.36
N ARG A 17 38.04 20.47 34.14
CA ARG A 17 38.85 19.30 33.76
C ARG A 17 38.12 18.43 32.73
N THR A 18 38.79 18.10 31.65
CA THR A 18 38.43 17.09 30.67
C THR A 18 38.53 15.71 31.26
N ASN A 19 37.41 14.95 31.25
CA ASN A 19 37.42 13.51 31.50
C ASN A 19 37.52 12.77 30.16
N PRO A 20 38.34 11.71 30.04
CA PRO A 20 38.53 10.98 28.79
C PRO A 20 37.35 10.06 28.48
N LEU A 21 36.86 10.16 27.25
CA LEU A 21 35.85 9.27 26.67
C LEU A 21 36.42 7.86 26.48
N GLY A 22 35.99 6.92 27.29
CA GLY A 22 36.14 5.49 27.04
C GLY A 22 35.05 5.03 26.06
N PRO A 23 35.22 3.92 25.29
CA PRO A 23 34.32 3.52 24.22
C PRO A 23 32.99 3.01 24.75
N ARG A 24 31.93 3.61 24.27
CA ARG A 24 30.51 3.26 24.57
C ARG A 24 30.04 2.03 23.77
N TRP A 25 30.67 0.90 24.00
CA TRP A 25 30.20 -0.39 23.48
C TRP A 25 30.08 -1.34 24.66
N LEU A 26 28.89 -1.50 25.20
CA LEU A 26 28.40 -2.57 26.08
C LEU A 26 27.42 -1.97 27.10
N ARG A 27 26.16 -1.83 26.69
CA ARG A 27 25.03 -1.92 27.64
C ARG A 27 24.23 -3.15 27.29
N PRO A 28 23.88 -4.02 28.25
CA PRO A 28 23.17 -5.25 28.01
C PRO A 28 21.70 -4.94 27.65
N CYS A 29 21.29 -5.37 26.47
CA CYS A 29 19.96 -5.20 25.91
C CYS A 29 19.05 -6.37 26.32
N HIS A 30 18.93 -6.70 27.60
CA HIS A 30 18.17 -7.86 28.06
C HIS A 30 17.28 -7.61 29.29
N SER A 31 16.58 -6.45 29.37
CA SER A 31 15.55 -6.28 30.42
C SER A 31 14.48 -5.25 30.07
N SER A 32 14.51 -4.66 28.85
CA SER A 32 13.76 -3.41 28.58
C SER A 32 12.32 -3.61 28.11
N VAL A 33 11.94 -4.77 27.58
CA VAL A 33 10.59 -4.97 27.01
C VAL A 33 9.59 -5.24 28.12
N LEU A 34 9.96 -6.09 29.10
CA LEU A 34 9.09 -6.38 30.24
C LEU A 34 8.95 -5.17 31.19
N LEU A 35 10.02 -4.39 31.37
CA LEU A 35 10.00 -3.16 32.18
C LEU A 35 9.20 -2.03 31.51
N LEU A 36 9.20 -1.91 30.17
CA LEU A 36 8.40 -0.91 29.44
C LEU A 36 6.89 -1.21 29.49
N ILE A 37 6.51 -2.49 29.53
CA ILE A 37 5.11 -2.92 29.70
C ILE A 37 4.63 -2.61 31.11
N LEU A 38 5.47 -2.79 32.14
CA LEU A 38 5.14 -2.56 33.53
C LEU A 38 5.10 -1.07 33.93
N GLN A 39 5.73 -0.18 33.16
CA GLN A 39 5.76 1.27 33.46
C GLN A 39 4.65 2.08 32.80
N ARG A 40 3.83 1.54 31.90
CA ARG A 40 2.88 2.29 31.07
C ARG A 40 1.39 2.01 31.28
N GLY A 41 0.98 1.05 32.09
CA GLY A 41 -0.43 0.68 32.16
C GLY A 41 -0.94 0.45 33.57
N ASN A 42 -2.19 0.81 33.77
CA ASN A 42 -3.01 0.32 34.88
C ASN A 42 -2.91 -1.23 34.84
N LYS A 43 -2.68 -1.91 35.97
CA LYS A 43 -2.50 -3.38 36.05
C LYS A 43 -3.55 -4.16 35.22
N MET A 44 -4.74 -3.61 35.11
CA MET A 44 -5.86 -4.20 34.36
C MET A 44 -5.66 -4.16 32.83
N GLU A 45 -5.03 -3.12 32.27
CA GLU A 45 -4.71 -3.04 30.84
C GLU A 45 -3.60 -4.00 30.45
N VAL A 46 -2.58 -4.13 31.31
CA VAL A 46 -1.47 -5.08 31.10
C VAL A 46 -1.98 -6.52 31.10
N VAL A 47 -2.87 -6.87 32.05
CA VAL A 47 -3.48 -8.21 32.11
C VAL A 47 -4.35 -8.48 30.89
N LYS A 48 -5.11 -7.49 30.42
CA LYS A 48 -5.91 -7.60 29.21
C LYS A 48 -5.05 -7.82 27.95
N GLU A 49 -4.00 -7.01 27.78
CA GLU A 49 -3.07 -7.17 26.64
C GLU A 49 -2.35 -8.54 26.69
N LEU A 50 -1.92 -8.98 27.87
CA LEU A 50 -1.30 -10.31 28.04
C LEU A 50 -2.27 -11.44 27.64
N ARG A 51 -3.54 -11.35 28.05
CA ARG A 51 -4.56 -12.33 27.69
C ARG A 51 -4.82 -12.35 26.18
N GLU A 52 -4.89 -11.20 25.54
CA GLU A 52 -5.04 -11.08 24.09
C GLU A 52 -3.81 -11.63 23.35
N CYS A 53 -2.61 -11.35 23.83
CA CYS A 53 -1.37 -11.92 23.28
C CYS A 53 -1.35 -13.44 23.38
N LEU A 54 -1.66 -14.00 24.54
CA LEU A 54 -1.71 -15.45 24.74
C LEU A 54 -2.77 -16.09 23.84
N HIS A 55 -3.96 -15.49 23.77
CA HIS A 55 -5.02 -16.00 22.89
C HIS A 55 -4.55 -16.06 21.42
N ILE A 56 -3.87 -15.02 20.92
CA ILE A 56 -3.39 -14.98 19.54
C ILE A 56 -2.23 -15.96 19.32
N ILE A 57 -1.25 -16.03 20.23
CA ILE A 57 -0.08 -16.93 20.11
C ILE A 57 -0.50 -18.41 20.02
N PHE A 58 -1.55 -18.79 20.72
CA PHE A 58 -2.09 -20.17 20.65
C PHE A 58 -2.95 -20.44 19.42
N THR A 59 -3.13 -19.47 18.50
CA THR A 59 -3.88 -19.69 17.27
C THR A 59 -2.97 -20.20 16.14
N VAL A 60 -3.54 -21.05 15.28
CA VAL A 60 -2.89 -21.47 14.02
C VAL A 60 -2.59 -20.27 13.14
N GLN A 61 -3.41 -19.21 13.21
CA GLN A 61 -3.23 -17.98 12.41
C GLN A 61 -1.92 -17.26 12.75
N PHE A 62 -1.57 -17.18 14.05
CA PHE A 62 -0.31 -16.58 14.48
C PHE A 62 0.89 -17.34 13.89
N TRP A 63 0.92 -18.66 14.01
CA TRP A 63 2.02 -19.45 13.49
C TRP A 63 2.10 -19.43 11.98
N ARG A 64 0.95 -19.34 11.31
CA ARG A 64 0.89 -19.12 9.87
C ARG A 64 1.57 -17.81 9.47
N MET A 65 1.29 -16.72 10.16
CA MET A 65 1.95 -15.43 9.94
C MET A 65 3.43 -15.48 10.30
N ALA A 66 3.76 -15.97 11.50
CA ALA A 66 5.13 -15.96 12.00
C ALA A 66 6.07 -16.84 11.16
N VAL A 67 5.61 -18.00 10.69
CA VAL A 67 6.45 -18.97 9.97
C VAL A 67 6.24 -18.84 8.46
N LEU A 68 5.02 -19.06 7.96
CA LEU A 68 4.80 -19.14 6.52
C LEU A 68 5.05 -17.81 5.82
N TRP A 69 4.65 -16.68 6.42
CA TRP A 69 4.90 -15.36 5.81
C TRP A 69 6.38 -14.99 5.84
N THR A 70 7.08 -15.32 6.92
CA THR A 70 8.53 -15.11 6.97
C THR A 70 9.24 -15.97 5.93
N LEU A 71 8.88 -17.26 5.81
CA LEU A 71 9.44 -18.14 4.79
C LEU A 71 9.10 -17.66 3.36
N ALA A 72 7.85 -17.22 3.11
CA ALA A 72 7.45 -16.67 1.82
C ALA A 72 8.25 -15.41 1.45
N LEU A 73 8.52 -14.55 2.41
CA LEU A 73 9.35 -13.36 2.22
C LEU A 73 10.81 -13.71 1.92
N VAL A 74 11.41 -14.60 2.73
CA VAL A 74 12.77 -15.10 2.50
C VAL A 74 12.87 -15.76 1.13
N PHE A 75 11.90 -16.63 0.78
CA PHE A 75 11.83 -17.26 -0.52
C PHE A 75 11.78 -16.25 -1.68
N SER A 76 10.99 -15.17 -1.53
CA SER A 76 10.92 -14.12 -2.54
C SER A 76 12.27 -13.44 -2.76
N TYR A 77 13.01 -13.14 -1.68
CA TYR A 77 14.36 -12.55 -1.80
C TYR A 77 15.38 -13.55 -2.36
N LEU A 78 15.34 -14.83 -1.96
CA LEU A 78 16.21 -15.88 -2.51
C LEU A 78 15.96 -16.10 -4.01
N LYS A 79 14.67 -16.11 -4.41
CA LYS A 79 14.29 -16.23 -5.82
C LYS A 79 14.76 -15.01 -6.62
N LEU A 80 14.61 -13.79 -6.07
CA LEU A 80 15.10 -12.56 -6.69
C LEU A 80 16.64 -12.61 -6.85
N PHE A 81 17.35 -13.05 -5.81
CA PHE A 81 18.80 -13.22 -5.84
C PHE A 81 19.22 -14.24 -6.92
N SER A 82 18.61 -15.41 -6.93
CA SER A 82 18.85 -16.46 -7.92
C SER A 82 18.61 -15.97 -9.35
N GLN A 83 17.49 -15.27 -9.59
CA GLN A 83 17.19 -14.73 -10.92
C GLN A 83 18.16 -13.62 -11.33
N THR A 84 18.65 -12.82 -10.39
CA THR A 84 19.54 -11.69 -10.69
C THR A 84 20.98 -12.13 -10.91
N ILE A 85 21.50 -13.03 -10.09
CA ILE A 85 22.94 -13.39 -10.06
C ILE A 85 23.21 -14.67 -10.83
N LEU A 86 22.43 -15.74 -10.57
CA LEU A 86 22.72 -17.06 -11.15
C LEU A 86 22.18 -17.19 -12.58
N LEU A 87 20.99 -16.68 -12.86
CA LEU A 87 20.32 -16.87 -14.14
C LEU A 87 20.40 -15.66 -15.05
N GLN A 88 20.86 -14.50 -14.57
CA GLN A 88 20.89 -13.21 -15.28
C GLN A 88 19.56 -12.86 -15.98
N LYS A 89 18.43 -13.42 -15.48
CA LYS A 89 17.08 -13.30 -16.07
C LYS A 89 16.23 -12.19 -15.45
N SER A 90 16.74 -11.52 -14.40
CA SER A 90 15.99 -10.44 -13.77
C SER A 90 15.94 -9.22 -14.69
N LYS A 91 14.76 -8.92 -15.19
CA LYS A 91 14.54 -7.69 -15.95
C LYS A 91 14.49 -6.51 -14.97
N ARG A 92 15.18 -5.44 -15.33
CA ARG A 92 15.15 -4.15 -14.61
C ARG A 92 14.60 -3.09 -15.53
N TYR A 93 13.68 -2.28 -15.01
CA TYR A 93 13.09 -1.20 -15.75
C TYR A 93 13.45 0.13 -15.10
N SER A 94 13.94 1.08 -15.90
CA SER A 94 14.19 2.44 -15.45
C SER A 94 12.87 3.19 -15.29
N ARG A 95 12.84 4.12 -14.34
CA ARG A 95 11.70 5.04 -14.18
C ARG A 95 11.69 6.07 -15.29
N ARG A 96 10.49 6.41 -15.77
CA ARG A 96 10.24 7.55 -16.66
C ARG A 96 9.33 8.53 -15.93
N SER A 97 9.90 9.64 -15.47
CA SER A 97 9.13 10.68 -14.78
C SER A 97 8.35 11.53 -15.78
N PRO A 98 7.11 11.93 -15.49
CA PRO A 98 6.42 12.94 -16.29
C PRO A 98 7.19 14.25 -16.42
N LYS A 99 8.00 14.62 -15.44
CA LYS A 99 8.85 15.81 -15.49
C LYS A 99 9.88 15.76 -16.62
N ASP A 100 10.36 14.57 -16.96
CA ASP A 100 11.35 14.38 -18.01
C ASP A 100 10.75 14.55 -19.41
N CYS A 101 9.41 14.51 -19.52
CA CYS A 101 8.66 14.60 -20.78
C CYS A 101 8.07 16.00 -21.02
N ILE A 102 8.23 16.93 -20.07
CA ILE A 102 7.67 18.28 -20.20
C ILE A 102 8.62 19.12 -21.04
N SER A 103 8.34 19.23 -22.33
CA SER A 103 8.93 20.23 -23.22
C SER A 103 8.49 21.63 -22.80
N ALA A 104 9.39 22.59 -22.74
CA ALA A 104 9.15 23.97 -22.30
C ALA A 104 8.12 24.76 -23.15
N SER A 105 7.56 24.18 -24.20
CA SER A 105 6.74 24.84 -25.20
C SER A 105 5.25 24.46 -25.26
N ALA A 106 4.79 23.51 -24.41
CA ALA A 106 3.39 23.09 -24.39
C ALA A 106 2.71 23.44 -23.04
N PRO A 107 1.40 23.80 -23.04
CA PRO A 107 0.67 23.96 -21.78
C PRO A 107 0.71 22.65 -21.02
N VAL A 108 1.40 22.67 -19.86
CA VAL A 108 1.67 21.49 -19.06
C VAL A 108 0.41 21.09 -18.30
N THR A 109 -0.39 20.21 -18.87
CA THR A 109 -1.43 19.50 -18.11
C THR A 109 -0.78 18.41 -17.30
N ARG A 110 -0.72 18.59 -15.95
CA ARG A 110 -0.14 17.61 -15.03
C ARG A 110 -0.93 16.30 -15.08
N PRO A 111 -0.26 15.14 -15.22
CA PRO A 111 -0.96 13.85 -15.17
C PRO A 111 -1.57 13.62 -13.80
N VAL A 112 -2.79 13.07 -13.78
CA VAL A 112 -3.54 12.79 -12.53
C VAL A 112 -3.21 11.40 -12.04
N CYS A 113 -2.83 11.32 -10.74
CA CYS A 113 -2.58 10.08 -10.02
C CYS A 113 -3.57 9.92 -8.87
N ILE A 114 -4.31 8.83 -8.82
CA ILE A 114 -5.21 8.48 -7.71
C ILE A 114 -4.53 7.43 -6.84
N ILE A 115 -4.52 7.64 -5.52
CA ILE A 115 -3.95 6.70 -4.55
C ILE A 115 -4.98 6.37 -3.48
N THR A 116 -5.37 5.10 -3.39
CA THR A 116 -6.24 4.63 -2.30
C THR A 116 -5.45 4.32 -1.04
N GLY A 117 -6.07 4.54 0.13
CA GLY A 117 -5.38 4.35 1.41
C GLY A 117 -4.22 5.33 1.62
N ALA A 118 -4.33 6.53 1.07
CA ALA A 118 -3.29 7.56 1.08
C ALA A 118 -3.11 8.27 2.43
N THR A 119 -3.80 7.82 3.49
CA THR A 119 -3.82 8.50 4.81
C THR A 119 -2.68 8.10 5.74
N SER A 120 -1.91 7.06 5.41
CA SER A 120 -0.78 6.61 6.24
C SER A 120 0.16 5.67 5.47
N GLY A 121 1.28 5.33 6.08
CA GLY A 121 2.22 4.30 5.61
C GLY A 121 2.65 4.49 4.15
N LEU A 122 2.58 3.42 3.39
CA LEU A 122 3.01 3.41 1.98
C LEU A 122 2.21 4.36 1.08
N GLY A 123 0.89 4.46 1.29
CA GLY A 123 0.04 5.34 0.48
C GLY A 123 0.40 6.82 0.66
N ALA A 124 0.66 7.26 1.89
CA ALA A 124 1.11 8.63 2.18
C ALA A 124 2.52 8.89 1.63
N ALA A 125 3.43 7.91 1.77
CA ALA A 125 4.78 8.00 1.20
C ALA A 125 4.76 8.06 -0.34
N ALA A 126 3.90 7.26 -0.99
CA ALA A 126 3.71 7.28 -2.43
C ALA A 126 3.12 8.62 -2.92
N ALA A 127 2.14 9.15 -2.19
CA ALA A 127 1.55 10.45 -2.51
C ALA A 127 2.58 11.57 -2.49
N TYR A 128 3.41 11.62 -1.43
CA TYR A 128 4.50 12.58 -1.36
C TYR A 128 5.51 12.41 -2.49
N ALA A 129 5.95 11.18 -2.74
CA ALA A 129 6.94 10.90 -3.77
C ALA A 129 6.43 11.27 -5.18
N LEU A 130 5.19 10.88 -5.52
CA LEU A 130 4.59 11.18 -6.83
C LEU A 130 4.27 12.68 -7.01
N SER A 131 4.00 13.43 -5.94
CA SER A 131 3.89 14.88 -6.03
C SER A 131 5.20 15.53 -6.48
N LYS A 132 6.35 14.94 -6.13
CA LYS A 132 7.67 15.38 -6.61
C LYS A 132 7.95 15.01 -8.07
N GLU A 133 7.35 13.91 -8.54
CA GLU A 133 7.44 13.47 -9.95
C GLU A 133 6.54 14.29 -10.90
N GLY A 134 5.83 15.31 -10.41
CA GLY A 134 5.03 16.21 -11.21
C GLY A 134 3.58 15.81 -11.42
N PHE A 135 3.09 14.77 -10.73
CA PHE A 135 1.68 14.41 -10.77
C PHE A 135 0.79 15.39 -10.00
N TYR A 136 -0.44 15.53 -10.46
CA TYR A 136 -1.54 15.99 -9.62
C TYR A 136 -2.03 14.80 -8.82
N VAL A 137 -1.79 14.80 -7.51
CA VAL A 137 -2.06 13.64 -6.65
C VAL A 137 -3.43 13.75 -6.00
N VAL A 138 -4.30 12.80 -6.29
CA VAL A 138 -5.62 12.62 -5.68
C VAL A 138 -5.50 11.63 -4.54
N LEU A 139 -5.70 12.12 -3.31
CA LEU A 139 -5.70 11.31 -2.09
C LEU A 139 -7.10 10.76 -1.84
N ALA A 140 -7.25 9.43 -1.86
CA ALA A 140 -8.51 8.74 -1.62
C ALA A 140 -8.45 7.93 -0.32
N GLY A 141 -9.38 8.19 0.61
CA GLY A 141 -9.43 7.49 1.90
C GLY A 141 -10.68 7.76 2.71
N ARG A 142 -10.90 6.99 3.78
CA ARG A 142 -12.13 7.04 4.59
C ARG A 142 -12.23 8.25 5.53
N SER A 143 -11.10 8.67 6.12
CA SER A 143 -11.07 9.76 7.09
C SER A 143 -10.70 11.06 6.41
N SER A 144 -11.63 12.01 6.32
CA SER A 144 -11.41 13.36 5.81
C SER A 144 -10.33 14.11 6.61
N GLU A 145 -10.29 13.91 7.91
CA GLU A 145 -9.32 14.51 8.83
C GLU A 145 -7.88 14.04 8.51
N LEU A 146 -7.67 12.71 8.40
CA LEU A 146 -6.36 12.16 8.09
C LEU A 146 -5.91 12.54 6.66
N ILE A 147 -6.83 12.59 5.69
CA ILE A 147 -6.51 13.04 4.33
C ILE A 147 -6.07 14.50 4.34
N SER A 148 -6.79 15.38 5.07
CA SER A 148 -6.45 16.80 5.21
C SER A 148 -5.07 16.99 5.85
N LYS A 149 -4.76 16.20 6.87
CA LYS A 149 -3.44 16.19 7.51
C LYS A 149 -2.33 15.82 6.52
N VAL A 150 -2.50 14.73 5.77
CA VAL A 150 -1.51 14.30 4.77
C VAL A 150 -1.38 15.34 3.66
N THR A 151 -2.48 15.94 3.22
CA THR A 151 -2.46 17.03 2.22
C THR A 151 -1.59 18.21 2.72
N SER A 152 -1.80 18.65 3.96
CA SER A 152 -1.01 19.73 4.58
C SER A 152 0.45 19.36 4.74
N ASP A 153 0.75 18.11 5.13
CA ASP A 153 2.11 17.61 5.27
C ASP A 153 2.85 17.55 3.93
N ILE A 154 2.17 17.13 2.84
CA ILE A 154 2.75 17.11 1.50
C ILE A 154 3.04 18.54 1.04
N LYS A 155 2.08 19.47 1.15
CA LYS A 155 2.26 20.86 0.74
C LYS A 155 3.38 21.57 1.52
N ARG A 156 3.50 21.28 2.83
CA ARG A 156 4.59 21.84 3.67
C ARG A 156 5.97 21.37 3.21
N ARG A 157 6.10 20.12 2.72
CA ARG A 157 7.37 19.52 2.27
C ARG A 157 7.68 19.80 0.79
N ASN A 158 6.66 20.11 0.01
CA ASN A 158 6.75 20.41 -1.42
C ASN A 158 5.71 21.48 -1.76
N ASN A 159 6.14 22.74 -1.79
CA ASN A 159 5.25 23.89 -2.01
C ASN A 159 4.54 23.83 -3.38
N ASP A 160 5.17 23.21 -4.38
CA ASP A 160 4.64 23.08 -5.75
C ASP A 160 3.73 21.86 -5.91
N ALA A 161 3.46 21.13 -4.83
CA ALA A 161 2.63 19.93 -4.88
C ALA A 161 1.17 20.27 -5.20
N CYS A 162 0.68 19.71 -6.29
CA CYS A 162 -0.73 19.72 -6.63
C CYS A 162 -1.41 18.50 -6.00
N VAL A 163 -2.25 18.75 -5.00
CA VAL A 163 -2.91 17.68 -4.23
C VAL A 163 -4.39 18.01 -4.06
N LYS A 164 -5.25 17.02 -4.33
CA LYS A 164 -6.70 17.05 -4.08
C LYS A 164 -7.08 15.90 -3.16
N ALA A 165 -7.93 16.17 -2.21
CA ALA A 165 -8.44 15.19 -1.26
C ALA A 165 -9.88 14.81 -1.62
N PHE A 166 -10.18 13.50 -1.57
CA PHE A 166 -11.54 12.98 -1.64
C PHE A 166 -11.76 11.94 -0.55
N GLN A 167 -12.88 12.08 0.15
CA GLN A 167 -13.33 11.05 1.07
C GLN A 167 -13.99 9.93 0.26
N VAL A 168 -13.49 8.71 0.42
CA VAL A 168 -14.06 7.51 -0.21
C VAL A 168 -13.85 6.29 0.68
N ASP A 169 -14.91 5.54 0.89
CA ASP A 169 -14.84 4.20 1.45
C ASP A 169 -14.93 3.17 0.33
N ILE A 170 -13.81 2.50 0.04
CA ILE A 170 -13.77 1.49 -1.03
C ILE A 170 -14.51 0.20 -0.66
N THR A 171 -14.99 0.06 0.58
CA THR A 171 -15.86 -1.06 0.98
C THR A 171 -17.34 -0.80 0.70
N SER A 172 -17.69 0.42 0.29
CA SER A 172 -19.04 0.82 -0.12
C SER A 172 -19.07 1.17 -1.61
N PHE A 173 -19.87 0.45 -2.37
CA PHE A 173 -20.01 0.70 -3.80
C PHE A 173 -20.64 2.06 -4.10
N GLU A 174 -21.61 2.49 -3.29
CA GLU A 174 -22.21 3.82 -3.38
C GLU A 174 -21.15 4.93 -3.20
N SER A 175 -20.26 4.76 -2.21
CA SER A 175 -19.15 5.70 -1.98
C SER A 175 -18.18 5.77 -3.18
N ILE A 176 -17.92 4.65 -3.84
CA ILE A 176 -17.10 4.58 -5.05
C ILE A 176 -17.77 5.35 -6.21
N LEU A 177 -19.09 5.20 -6.40
CA LEU A 177 -19.82 5.94 -7.44
C LEU A 177 -19.86 7.45 -7.16
N LYS A 178 -20.11 7.85 -5.91
CA LYS A 178 -20.05 9.26 -5.49
C LYS A 178 -18.64 9.85 -5.73
N PHE A 179 -17.61 9.08 -5.41
CA PHE A 179 -16.23 9.50 -5.69
C PHE A 179 -15.99 9.73 -7.20
N LYS A 180 -16.44 8.79 -8.08
CA LYS A 180 -16.32 8.98 -9.53
C LYS A 180 -16.96 10.28 -9.98
N SER A 181 -18.20 10.54 -9.58
CA SER A 181 -18.95 11.74 -9.98
C SER A 181 -18.24 13.01 -9.49
N SER A 182 -17.82 13.03 -8.23
CA SER A 182 -17.09 14.16 -7.65
C SER A 182 -15.72 14.38 -8.32
N LEU A 183 -15.03 13.31 -8.68
CA LEU A 183 -13.76 13.37 -9.42
C LEU A 183 -13.96 13.97 -10.82
N GLN A 184 -14.98 13.50 -11.57
CA GLN A 184 -15.28 14.01 -12.90
C GLN A 184 -15.66 15.48 -12.87
N GLN A 185 -16.52 15.88 -11.92
CA GLN A 185 -16.88 17.29 -11.73
C GLN A 185 -15.66 18.15 -11.42
N TRP A 186 -14.81 17.70 -10.49
CA TRP A 186 -13.59 18.43 -10.16
C TRP A 186 -12.63 18.57 -11.37
N LEU A 187 -12.48 17.53 -12.18
CA LEU A 187 -11.64 17.60 -13.41
C LEU A 187 -12.16 18.65 -14.38
N LEU A 188 -13.50 18.73 -14.55
CA LEU A 188 -14.14 19.73 -15.39
C LEU A 188 -13.96 21.15 -14.85
N ASP A 189 -14.27 21.36 -13.53
CA ASP A 189 -14.17 22.67 -12.88
C ASP A 189 -12.74 23.21 -12.85
N SER A 190 -11.75 22.32 -12.86
CA SER A 190 -10.32 22.68 -12.84
C SER A 190 -9.72 22.90 -14.23
N ASN A 191 -10.52 22.90 -15.29
CA ASN A 191 -10.05 22.97 -16.68
C ASN A 191 -8.94 21.95 -17.00
N MET A 192 -9.01 20.80 -16.35
CA MET A 192 -8.07 19.70 -16.57
C MET A 192 -8.62 18.75 -17.65
N HIS A 193 -7.73 17.95 -18.24
CA HIS A 193 -8.17 16.85 -19.09
C HIS A 193 -9.06 15.87 -18.28
N SER A 194 -10.20 15.48 -18.85
CA SER A 194 -11.16 14.56 -18.20
C SER A 194 -10.65 13.11 -18.21
N SER A 195 -9.45 12.87 -17.70
CA SER A 195 -8.81 11.55 -17.70
C SER A 195 -7.86 11.36 -16.50
N VAL A 196 -7.51 10.11 -16.25
CA VAL A 196 -6.59 9.68 -15.18
C VAL A 196 -5.42 8.91 -15.79
N GLN A 197 -4.20 9.22 -15.40
CA GLN A 197 -3.00 8.57 -15.93
C GLN A 197 -2.45 7.47 -15.01
N LEU A 198 -2.75 7.55 -13.72
CA LEU A 198 -2.24 6.56 -12.76
C LEU A 198 -3.27 6.27 -11.68
N LEU A 199 -3.62 5.00 -11.51
CA LEU A 199 -4.42 4.51 -10.38
C LEU A 199 -3.57 3.56 -9.54
N ILE A 200 -3.39 3.87 -8.26
CA ILE A 200 -2.68 3.01 -7.31
C ILE A 200 -3.68 2.45 -6.30
N ASN A 201 -4.04 1.18 -6.47
CA ASN A 201 -4.83 0.42 -5.53
C ASN A 201 -3.92 -0.05 -4.38
N ASN A 202 -3.74 0.82 -3.37
CA ASN A 202 -2.88 0.57 -2.23
C ASN A 202 -3.66 0.30 -0.94
N ALA A 203 -4.91 0.72 -0.83
CA ALA A 203 -5.73 0.49 0.35
C ALA A 203 -5.82 -1.00 0.70
N GLY A 204 -5.71 -1.30 1.99
CA GLY A 204 -5.82 -2.67 2.50
C GLY A 204 -5.79 -2.70 4.02
N ILE A 205 -6.34 -3.76 4.58
CA ILE A 205 -6.40 -4.04 6.01
C ILE A 205 -5.98 -5.47 6.31
N LEU A 206 -5.51 -5.69 7.54
CA LEU A 206 -5.38 -6.99 8.16
C LEU A 206 -6.29 -7.00 9.39
N ALA A 207 -7.53 -7.46 9.21
CA ALA A 207 -8.54 -7.52 10.26
C ALA A 207 -8.41 -8.85 11.03
N THR A 208 -8.37 -8.81 12.36
CA THR A 208 -8.25 -9.99 13.21
C THR A 208 -9.59 -10.61 13.62
N SER A 209 -10.69 -9.90 13.36
CA SER A 209 -12.06 -10.31 13.65
C SER A 209 -12.95 -10.19 12.41
N ARG A 210 -14.01 -11.01 12.37
CA ARG A 210 -14.97 -10.96 11.28
C ARG A 210 -15.81 -9.69 11.39
N ARG A 211 -15.81 -8.91 10.31
CA ARG A 211 -16.69 -7.77 10.09
C ARG A 211 -17.28 -7.87 8.71
N LEU A 212 -18.53 -7.47 8.56
CA LEU A 212 -19.21 -7.46 7.27
C LEU A 212 -19.47 -6.02 6.82
N THR A 213 -19.41 -5.81 5.52
CA THR A 213 -19.84 -4.55 4.89
C THR A 213 -21.36 -4.44 4.90
N SER A 214 -21.89 -3.28 4.55
CA SER A 214 -23.34 -3.07 4.36
C SER A 214 -23.95 -4.05 3.37
N GLU A 215 -23.18 -4.46 2.36
CA GLU A 215 -23.59 -5.44 1.34
C GLU A 215 -23.43 -6.90 1.79
N GLY A 216 -23.00 -7.14 3.04
CA GLY A 216 -22.88 -8.47 3.65
C GLY A 216 -21.64 -9.26 3.22
N TYR A 217 -20.58 -8.61 2.75
CA TYR A 217 -19.30 -9.23 2.40
C TYR A 217 -18.27 -9.05 3.51
N ASP A 218 -17.28 -9.94 3.58
CA ASP A 218 -16.18 -9.80 4.52
C ASP A 218 -15.39 -8.50 4.25
N GLU A 219 -15.21 -7.66 5.31
CA GLU A 219 -14.59 -6.33 5.18
C GLU A 219 -13.15 -6.42 4.67
N MET A 220 -12.38 -7.46 5.05
CA MET A 220 -10.99 -7.58 4.63
C MET A 220 -10.88 -7.93 3.14
N ILE A 221 -11.69 -8.90 2.64
CA ILE A 221 -11.68 -9.22 1.21
C ILE A 221 -12.23 -8.06 0.39
N THR A 222 -13.22 -7.34 0.91
CA THR A 222 -13.79 -6.18 0.24
C THR A 222 -12.77 -5.03 0.17
N SER A 223 -12.13 -4.67 1.27
CA SER A 223 -11.11 -3.62 1.28
C SER A 223 -9.91 -3.94 0.41
N ASN A 224 -9.43 -5.21 0.45
CA ASN A 224 -8.18 -5.58 -0.20
C ASN A 224 -8.34 -5.94 -1.68
N TYR A 225 -9.54 -6.36 -2.10
CA TYR A 225 -9.77 -6.85 -3.45
C TYR A 225 -11.03 -6.30 -4.12
N ILE A 226 -12.25 -6.58 -3.60
CA ILE A 226 -13.51 -6.24 -4.29
C ILE A 226 -13.61 -4.73 -4.53
N GLY A 227 -13.27 -3.92 -3.53
CA GLY A 227 -13.25 -2.46 -3.64
C GLY A 227 -12.26 -1.94 -4.67
N ALA A 228 -11.07 -2.52 -4.74
CA ALA A 228 -10.06 -2.20 -5.75
C ALA A 228 -10.56 -2.58 -7.17
N PHE A 229 -11.21 -3.75 -7.31
CA PHE A 229 -11.85 -4.17 -8.56
C PHE A 229 -12.94 -3.19 -8.98
N CYS A 230 -13.91 -2.90 -8.09
CA CYS A 230 -15.02 -1.99 -8.37
C CYS A 230 -14.53 -0.58 -8.72
N LEU A 231 -13.58 -0.05 -7.95
CA LEU A 231 -12.99 1.27 -8.21
C LEU A 231 -12.31 1.31 -9.59
N THR A 232 -11.53 0.27 -9.91
CA THR A 232 -10.86 0.18 -11.22
C THR A 232 -11.87 0.12 -12.35
N LYS A 233 -12.92 -0.72 -12.25
CA LYS A 233 -13.99 -0.82 -13.26
C LYS A 233 -14.72 0.52 -13.47
N VAL A 234 -15.01 1.23 -12.38
CA VAL A 234 -15.70 2.52 -12.41
C VAL A 234 -14.82 3.62 -13.05
N LEU A 235 -13.50 3.58 -12.82
CA LEU A 235 -12.54 4.57 -13.35
C LEU A 235 -11.95 4.16 -14.70
N LEU A 236 -12.21 2.95 -15.19
CA LEU A 236 -11.63 2.44 -16.43
C LEU A 236 -11.83 3.38 -17.63
N PRO A 237 -13.04 3.97 -17.86
CA PRO A 237 -13.22 4.93 -18.96
C PRO A 237 -12.33 6.17 -18.85
N LEU A 238 -12.02 6.65 -17.63
CA LEU A 238 -11.12 7.79 -17.43
C LEU A 238 -9.65 7.42 -17.68
N LEU A 239 -9.27 6.17 -17.46
CA LEU A 239 -7.93 5.64 -17.74
C LEU A 239 -7.75 5.40 -19.24
N GLU A 240 -8.75 4.83 -19.92
CA GLU A 240 -8.71 4.52 -21.37
C GLU A 240 -8.77 5.78 -22.24
N ASN A 241 -9.54 6.79 -21.84
CA ASN A 241 -9.65 8.06 -22.56
C ASN A 241 -8.46 8.99 -22.32
N SER A 242 -7.41 8.52 -21.64
CA SER A 242 -6.22 9.33 -21.41
C SER A 242 -5.50 9.69 -22.74
N PRO A 243 -5.10 10.96 -22.93
CA PRO A 243 -4.32 11.37 -24.11
C PRO A 243 -2.90 10.79 -24.07
N SER A 244 -2.38 10.48 -22.90
CA SER A 244 -1.07 9.86 -22.66
C SER A 244 -1.24 8.45 -22.07
N PRO A 245 -0.19 7.60 -22.10
CA PRO A 245 -0.25 6.28 -21.50
C PRO A 245 -0.71 6.33 -20.05
N SER A 246 -1.63 5.45 -19.69
CA SER A 246 -2.17 5.31 -18.35
C SER A 246 -1.78 3.96 -17.71
N ARG A 247 -1.89 3.88 -16.39
CA ARG A 247 -1.47 2.70 -15.63
C ARG A 247 -2.32 2.42 -14.40
N VAL A 248 -2.60 1.13 -14.18
CA VAL A 248 -3.11 0.61 -12.92
C VAL A 248 -1.98 -0.11 -12.19
N VAL A 249 -1.74 0.26 -10.93
CA VAL A 249 -0.78 -0.38 -10.03
C VAL A 249 -1.54 -1.00 -8.87
N ASN A 250 -1.46 -2.32 -8.74
CA ASN A 250 -2.11 -3.05 -7.65
C ASN A 250 -1.05 -3.46 -6.60
N VAL A 251 -1.19 -2.93 -5.37
CA VAL A 251 -0.27 -3.24 -4.27
C VAL A 251 -0.67 -4.54 -3.60
N THR A 252 0.02 -5.60 -3.97
CA THR A 252 -0.17 -6.96 -3.44
C THR A 252 0.79 -7.26 -2.28
N SER A 253 1.10 -8.53 -2.01
CA SER A 253 2.01 -8.95 -0.93
C SER A 253 2.60 -10.33 -1.24
N PHE A 254 3.82 -10.58 -0.76
CA PHE A 254 4.48 -11.89 -0.77
C PHE A 254 3.64 -13.00 -0.11
N THR A 255 2.63 -12.65 0.68
CA THR A 255 1.75 -13.63 1.33
C THR A 255 0.94 -14.48 0.34
N HIS A 256 0.82 -14.06 -0.93
CA HIS A 256 0.21 -14.86 -2.00
C HIS A 256 0.93 -16.22 -2.22
N TRP A 257 2.21 -16.33 -1.86
CA TRP A 257 2.95 -17.59 -1.91
C TRP A 257 2.44 -18.65 -0.93
N SER A 258 1.75 -18.23 0.14
CA SER A 258 1.21 -19.14 1.15
C SER A 258 -0.10 -19.81 0.72
N VAL A 259 -0.65 -19.44 -0.43
CA VAL A 259 -1.89 -20.02 -0.98
C VAL A 259 -1.54 -21.18 -1.91
N GLN A 260 -1.97 -22.39 -1.55
CA GLN A 260 -1.73 -23.59 -2.34
C GLN A 260 -2.89 -23.92 -3.30
N SER A 261 -4.11 -23.62 -2.89
CA SER A 261 -5.33 -23.80 -3.68
C SER A 261 -6.35 -22.75 -3.31
N MET A 262 -7.18 -22.38 -4.26
CA MET A 262 -8.25 -21.42 -4.08
C MET A 262 -9.46 -21.83 -4.90
N GLN A 263 -10.65 -21.73 -4.31
CA GLN A 263 -11.91 -21.80 -5.00
C GLN A 263 -12.51 -20.41 -5.08
N VAL A 264 -13.04 -20.08 -6.22
CA VAL A 264 -13.66 -18.79 -6.47
C VAL A 264 -15.14 -19.01 -6.68
N ASP A 265 -15.91 -18.64 -5.68
CA ASP A 265 -17.36 -18.59 -5.73
C ASP A 265 -17.88 -17.44 -4.87
N ARG A 266 -19.13 -17.07 -5.09
CA ARG A 266 -19.79 -15.99 -4.37
C ARG A 266 -19.87 -16.26 -2.86
N GLY A 267 -20.06 -17.53 -2.46
CA GLY A 267 -20.14 -17.94 -1.06
C GLY A 267 -18.80 -17.72 -0.35
N THR A 268 -17.71 -18.07 -1.02
CA THR A 268 -16.34 -17.85 -0.52
C THR A 268 -16.04 -16.36 -0.32
N MET A 269 -16.49 -15.49 -1.23
CA MET A 269 -16.30 -14.03 -1.09
C MET A 269 -17.16 -13.42 0.01
N LYS A 270 -18.35 -13.95 0.29
CA LYS A 270 -19.21 -13.51 1.40
C LYS A 270 -18.70 -13.99 2.75
N CYS A 271 -18.26 -15.24 2.83
CA CYS A 271 -17.88 -15.86 4.09
C CYS A 271 -16.83 -16.94 3.88
N PHE A 272 -15.56 -16.58 4.06
CA PHE A 272 -14.43 -17.50 3.92
C PHE A 272 -14.42 -18.68 4.89
N SER A 273 -15.22 -18.65 5.95
CA SER A 273 -15.27 -19.73 6.91
C SER A 273 -16.52 -19.68 7.77
N LYS A 274 -17.22 -20.81 7.85
CA LYS A 274 -18.23 -21.08 8.88
C LYS A 274 -17.61 -21.43 10.23
N SER A 275 -16.26 -21.41 10.34
CA SER A 275 -15.53 -21.72 11.55
C SER A 275 -15.80 -20.70 12.67
N LYS A 276 -15.82 -21.18 13.92
CA LYS A 276 -15.91 -20.33 15.12
C LYS A 276 -14.72 -19.35 15.22
N CYS A 277 -13.56 -19.73 14.70
CA CYS A 277 -12.36 -18.89 14.68
C CYS A 277 -12.19 -18.24 13.29
N TYR A 278 -12.11 -16.91 13.26
CA TYR A 278 -11.92 -16.17 12.02
C TYR A 278 -10.50 -16.39 11.45
N PRO A 279 -10.36 -16.96 10.23
CA PRO A 279 -9.06 -17.34 9.69
C PRO A 279 -8.37 -16.15 9.00
N PHE A 280 -8.12 -15.08 9.74
CA PHE A 280 -7.69 -13.78 9.23
C PHE A 280 -6.41 -13.83 8.37
N ALA A 281 -5.40 -14.61 8.76
CA ALA A 281 -4.17 -14.73 7.97
C ALA A 281 -4.47 -15.32 6.58
N ARG A 282 -5.31 -16.36 6.53
CA ARG A 282 -5.70 -17.02 5.28
C ARG A 282 -6.53 -16.11 4.38
N ILE A 283 -7.46 -15.33 4.96
CA ILE A 283 -8.26 -14.38 4.19
C ILE A 283 -7.37 -13.27 3.62
N TYR A 284 -6.40 -12.78 4.39
CA TYR A 284 -5.43 -11.81 3.89
C TYR A 284 -4.62 -12.37 2.72
N GLU A 285 -4.08 -13.58 2.84
CA GLU A 285 -3.35 -14.26 1.77
C GLU A 285 -4.20 -14.38 0.49
N TYR A 286 -5.45 -14.82 0.63
CA TYR A 286 -6.39 -14.93 -0.48
C TYR A 286 -6.70 -13.58 -1.11
N SER A 287 -6.96 -12.55 -0.32
CA SER A 287 -7.23 -11.21 -0.83
C SER A 287 -6.06 -10.67 -1.67
N LYS A 288 -4.82 -10.97 -1.28
CA LYS A 288 -3.61 -10.55 -2.01
C LYS A 288 -3.36 -11.39 -3.27
N LEU A 289 -3.72 -12.67 -3.25
CA LEU A 289 -3.73 -13.50 -4.46
C LEU A 289 -4.83 -13.05 -5.44
N CYS A 290 -6.05 -12.76 -4.96
CA CYS A 290 -7.13 -12.22 -5.80
C CYS A 290 -6.71 -10.94 -6.52
N LEU A 291 -6.04 -10.03 -5.80
CA LEU A 291 -5.57 -8.78 -6.41
C LEU A 291 -4.50 -9.02 -7.48
N LEU A 292 -3.69 -10.07 -7.33
CA LEU A 292 -2.69 -10.46 -8.31
C LEU A 292 -3.31 -11.14 -9.53
N LEU A 293 -4.24 -12.09 -9.33
CA LEU A 293 -5.04 -12.71 -10.40
C LEU A 293 -5.80 -11.65 -11.21
N PHE A 294 -6.42 -10.70 -10.52
CA PHE A 294 -7.09 -9.54 -11.13
C PHE A 294 -6.13 -8.71 -11.97
N SER A 295 -4.91 -8.48 -11.50
CA SER A 295 -3.92 -7.71 -12.26
C SER A 295 -3.58 -8.37 -13.59
N TYR A 296 -3.40 -9.68 -13.60
CA TYR A 296 -3.09 -10.44 -14.80
C TYR A 296 -4.30 -10.56 -15.73
N GLU A 297 -5.51 -10.75 -15.18
CA GLU A 297 -6.71 -10.81 -15.99
C GLU A 297 -7.03 -9.45 -16.61
N LEU A 298 -6.97 -8.37 -15.85
CA LEU A 298 -7.17 -7.01 -16.37
C LEU A 298 -6.15 -6.70 -17.50
N HIS A 299 -4.89 -7.12 -17.33
CA HIS A 299 -3.89 -7.00 -18.40
C HIS A 299 -4.33 -7.75 -19.67
N ARG A 300 -4.88 -8.97 -19.57
CA ARG A 300 -5.40 -9.74 -20.71
C ARG A 300 -6.61 -9.05 -21.34
N GLN A 301 -7.55 -8.61 -20.54
CA GLN A 301 -8.75 -7.92 -21.01
C GLN A 301 -8.43 -6.62 -21.77
N VAL A 302 -7.53 -5.82 -21.20
CA VAL A 302 -7.04 -4.58 -21.85
C VAL A 302 -6.32 -4.90 -23.14
N GLY A 303 -5.49 -5.96 -23.19
CA GLY A 303 -4.75 -6.37 -24.40
C GLY A 303 -5.65 -6.79 -25.58
N GLN A 304 -6.90 -7.15 -25.33
CA GLN A 304 -7.88 -7.51 -26.35
C GLN A 304 -8.67 -6.29 -26.90
N MET A 305 -8.53 -5.11 -26.27
CA MET A 305 -9.23 -3.91 -26.69
C MET A 305 -8.47 -3.20 -27.82
N GLU A 306 -9.17 -2.61 -28.79
CA GLU A 306 -8.55 -1.88 -29.92
C GLU A 306 -7.62 -0.71 -29.49
N LYS A 307 -7.85 -0.15 -28.30
CA LYS A 307 -7.04 0.93 -27.71
C LYS A 307 -5.97 0.43 -26.73
N SER A 308 -5.58 -0.85 -26.82
CA SER A 308 -4.75 -1.57 -25.85
C SER A 308 -3.38 -0.95 -25.55
N HIS A 309 -2.84 -0.15 -26.47
CA HIS A 309 -1.48 0.40 -26.32
C HIS A 309 -1.33 1.53 -25.29
N LYS A 310 -2.44 2.01 -24.71
CA LYS A 310 -2.42 3.16 -23.81
C LYS A 310 -2.54 2.80 -22.33
N LEU A 311 -3.16 1.69 -21.97
CA LEU A 311 -3.37 1.28 -20.58
C LEU A 311 -2.51 0.08 -20.21
N SER A 312 -1.66 0.24 -19.22
CA SER A 312 -0.82 -0.84 -18.65
C SER A 312 -1.27 -1.20 -17.23
N VAL A 313 -1.10 -2.48 -16.88
CA VAL A 313 -1.49 -3.01 -15.55
C VAL A 313 -0.31 -3.74 -14.94
N VAL A 314 0.07 -3.37 -13.73
CA VAL A 314 1.20 -4.00 -13.02
C VAL A 314 0.82 -4.29 -11.58
N ALA A 315 1.41 -5.34 -11.03
CA ALA A 315 1.34 -5.64 -9.61
C ALA A 315 2.66 -5.29 -8.93
N VAL A 316 2.61 -4.87 -7.67
CA VAL A 316 3.80 -4.56 -6.88
C VAL A 316 3.69 -5.06 -5.46
N ASP A 317 4.79 -5.60 -4.97
CA ASP A 317 4.96 -5.99 -3.57
C ASP A 317 6.10 -5.17 -2.95
N PRO A 318 5.80 -4.37 -1.94
CA PRO A 318 6.80 -3.56 -1.26
C PRO A 318 7.64 -4.35 -0.24
N GLY A 319 7.38 -5.66 -0.04
CA GLY A 319 7.99 -6.46 1.01
C GLY A 319 7.38 -6.22 2.40
N ALA A 320 8.13 -6.54 3.45
CA ALA A 320 7.70 -6.28 4.83
C ALA A 320 8.00 -4.83 5.21
N VAL A 321 6.94 -4.06 5.50
CA VAL A 321 7.04 -2.62 5.79
C VAL A 321 6.41 -2.30 7.12
N LYS A 322 7.09 -1.48 7.92
CA LYS A 322 6.54 -0.98 9.19
C LYS A 322 5.44 0.05 8.91
N THR A 323 4.19 -0.41 8.92
CA THR A 323 3.00 0.42 8.65
C THR A 323 1.89 0.11 9.64
N ASN A 324 0.79 0.86 9.55
CA ASN A 324 -0.41 0.63 10.36
C ASN A 324 -1.22 -0.62 9.95
N ILE A 325 -0.71 -1.48 9.05
CA ILE A 325 -1.41 -2.70 8.63
C ILE A 325 -1.62 -3.66 9.81
N MET A 326 -0.68 -3.68 10.77
CA MET A 326 -0.72 -4.54 11.96
C MET A 326 -1.41 -3.89 13.17
N ARG A 327 -2.20 -2.82 12.96
CA ARG A 327 -2.83 -2.08 14.07
C ARG A 327 -3.82 -2.88 14.91
N GLU A 328 -4.38 -3.96 14.37
CA GLU A 328 -5.29 -4.87 15.09
C GLU A 328 -4.57 -6.06 15.76
N ILE A 329 -3.28 -6.21 15.52
CA ILE A 329 -2.44 -7.17 16.25
C ILE A 329 -1.96 -6.50 17.53
N PRO A 330 -1.98 -7.19 18.70
CA PRO A 330 -1.48 -6.64 19.96
C PRO A 330 -0.10 -6.02 19.79
N SER A 331 0.11 -4.88 20.46
CA SER A 331 1.30 -4.05 20.26
C SER A 331 2.59 -4.80 20.56
N SER A 332 2.58 -5.65 21.58
CA SER A 332 3.73 -6.47 21.98
C SER A 332 4.12 -7.49 20.89
N ILE A 333 3.13 -8.14 20.27
CA ILE A 333 3.35 -9.11 19.18
C ILE A 333 3.86 -8.39 17.93
N SER A 334 3.22 -7.27 17.55
CA SER A 334 3.61 -6.52 16.37
C SER A 334 5.03 -5.94 16.50
N GLN A 335 5.40 -5.42 17.66
CA GLN A 335 6.76 -4.93 17.93
C GLN A 335 7.80 -6.06 17.90
N MET A 336 7.49 -7.22 18.50
CA MET A 336 8.37 -8.39 18.43
C MET A 336 8.59 -8.83 16.98
N SER A 337 7.51 -8.90 16.19
CA SER A 337 7.60 -9.24 14.77
C SER A 337 8.49 -8.26 13.99
N TYR A 338 8.36 -6.94 14.24
CA TYR A 338 9.23 -5.94 13.65
C TYR A 338 10.69 -6.06 14.07
N ILE A 339 10.97 -6.42 15.33
CA ILE A 339 12.34 -6.67 15.81
C ILE A 339 12.94 -7.87 15.07
N VAL A 340 12.23 -8.98 14.98
CA VAL A 340 12.69 -10.18 14.26
C VAL A 340 12.96 -9.87 12.79
N LEU A 341 12.02 -9.23 12.09
CA LEU A 341 12.19 -8.85 10.69
C LEU A 341 13.35 -7.86 10.49
N LYS A 342 13.59 -6.97 11.46
CA LYS A 342 14.73 -6.04 11.43
C LYS A 342 16.06 -6.77 11.61
N ILE A 343 16.15 -7.73 12.53
CA ILE A 343 17.35 -8.57 12.75
C ILE A 343 17.65 -9.37 11.48
N LEU A 344 16.63 -9.91 10.81
CA LEU A 344 16.76 -10.64 9.55
C LEU A 344 17.08 -9.72 8.34
N GLY A 345 17.11 -8.39 8.52
CA GLY A 345 17.31 -7.43 7.42
C GLY A 345 16.13 -7.34 6.44
N LEU A 346 14.97 -7.84 6.82
CA LEU A 346 13.78 -7.93 5.95
C LEU A 346 12.79 -6.78 6.13
N LEU A 347 12.89 -6.03 7.25
CA LEU A 347 11.98 -4.93 7.55
C LEU A 347 12.41 -3.65 6.85
N GLN A 348 11.48 -3.01 6.14
CA GLN A 348 11.68 -1.72 5.49
C GLN A 348 10.88 -0.61 6.16
N SER A 349 11.37 0.64 6.05
CA SER A 349 10.55 1.83 6.32
C SER A 349 9.63 2.14 5.14
N PRO A 350 8.50 2.86 5.33
CA PRO A 350 7.65 3.29 4.22
C PRO A 350 8.40 4.11 3.16
N GLU A 351 9.37 4.94 3.57
CA GLU A 351 10.18 5.79 2.70
C GLU A 351 11.10 4.98 1.78
N ASN A 352 11.59 3.82 2.24
CA ASN A 352 12.39 2.92 1.41
C ASN A 352 11.51 2.01 0.55
N ALA A 353 10.47 1.44 1.14
CA ALA A 353 9.58 0.50 0.47
C ALA A 353 8.76 1.15 -0.66
N VAL A 354 8.49 2.46 -0.56
CA VAL A 354 7.80 3.22 -1.62
C VAL A 354 8.54 3.18 -2.95
N CYS A 355 9.87 2.95 -2.93
CA CYS A 355 10.65 2.81 -4.16
C CYS A 355 10.11 1.71 -5.09
N SER A 356 9.61 0.59 -4.54
CA SER A 356 8.98 -0.45 -5.36
C SER A 356 7.69 0.03 -6.04
N ILE A 357 6.88 0.83 -5.33
CA ILE A 357 5.65 1.42 -5.90
C ILE A 357 6.00 2.42 -7.00
N LEU A 358 7.03 3.25 -6.78
CA LEU A 358 7.50 4.21 -7.79
C LEU A 358 8.06 3.49 -9.02
N ASP A 359 8.81 2.40 -8.84
CA ASP A 359 9.33 1.58 -9.94
C ASP A 359 8.18 1.03 -10.80
N ALA A 360 7.11 0.55 -10.16
CA ALA A 360 5.92 0.07 -10.85
C ALA A 360 5.14 1.20 -11.53
N ALA A 361 4.94 2.32 -10.83
CA ALA A 361 4.18 3.46 -11.32
C ALA A 361 4.85 4.17 -12.51
N LEU A 362 6.17 4.28 -12.46
CA LEU A 362 6.99 5.03 -13.42
C LEU A 362 7.74 4.12 -14.41
N ALA A 363 7.46 2.82 -14.44
CA ALA A 363 8.02 1.93 -15.45
C ALA A 363 7.62 2.38 -16.86
N PRO A 364 8.39 2.04 -17.91
CA PRO A 364 8.05 2.36 -19.30
C PRO A 364 6.60 1.92 -19.64
N PRO A 365 5.86 2.70 -20.44
CA PRO A 365 4.42 2.44 -20.70
C PRO A 365 4.11 1.06 -21.25
N GLU A 366 5.01 0.50 -22.05
CA GLU A 366 4.92 -0.82 -22.66
C GLU A 366 5.00 -1.97 -21.67
N ILE A 367 5.42 -1.68 -20.41
CA ILE A 367 5.57 -2.70 -19.36
C ILE A 367 4.22 -2.92 -18.68
N SER A 368 3.65 -4.10 -18.90
CA SER A 368 2.35 -4.52 -18.38
C SER A 368 2.35 -6.02 -18.06
N GLY A 369 1.45 -6.49 -17.21
CA GLY A 369 1.34 -7.90 -16.82
C GLY A 369 2.53 -8.42 -16.02
N VAL A 370 3.25 -7.57 -15.30
CA VAL A 370 4.44 -7.93 -14.53
C VAL A 370 4.25 -7.66 -13.03
N TYR A 371 5.04 -8.38 -12.22
CA TYR A 371 5.06 -8.25 -10.77
C TYR A 371 6.40 -7.68 -10.31
N PHE A 372 6.35 -6.45 -9.77
CA PHE A 372 7.52 -5.76 -9.22
C PHE A 372 7.78 -6.19 -7.77
N PHE A 373 9.05 -6.45 -7.44
CA PHE A 373 9.47 -6.81 -6.09
C PHE A 373 10.89 -6.34 -5.77
N GLY A 374 11.11 -5.92 -4.54
CA GLY A 374 12.44 -5.62 -4.00
C GLY A 374 13.10 -4.34 -4.52
N GLY A 375 12.36 -3.46 -5.17
CA GLY A 375 12.83 -2.16 -5.65
C GLY A 375 13.84 -2.19 -6.81
N ASN A 376 14.40 -1.04 -7.17
CA ASN A 376 15.36 -0.87 -8.27
C ASN A 376 14.85 -1.35 -9.63
N GLY A 377 13.55 -1.19 -9.89
CA GLY A 377 12.89 -1.58 -11.14
C GLY A 377 12.85 -3.08 -11.39
N ARG A 378 13.13 -3.92 -10.38
CA ARG A 378 13.22 -5.38 -10.54
C ARG A 378 11.85 -6.02 -10.57
N THR A 379 11.73 -7.06 -11.41
CA THR A 379 10.54 -7.91 -11.47
C THR A 379 10.85 -9.33 -11.04
N LEU A 380 9.84 -10.02 -10.53
CA LEU A 380 9.91 -11.40 -10.07
C LEU A 380 8.71 -12.17 -10.64
N ASN A 381 8.87 -13.45 -10.94
CA ASN A 381 7.74 -14.31 -11.23
C ASN A 381 7.00 -14.60 -9.91
N SER A 382 5.71 -14.29 -9.86
CA SER A 382 4.83 -14.58 -8.72
C SER A 382 4.54 -16.08 -8.57
N SER A 383 3.63 -16.47 -7.66
CA SER A 383 3.26 -17.89 -7.45
C SER A 383 2.65 -18.50 -8.70
N ALA A 384 2.85 -19.81 -8.92
CA ALA A 384 2.28 -20.53 -10.07
C ALA A 384 0.75 -20.36 -10.14
N LEU A 385 0.08 -20.38 -9.00
CA LEU A 385 -1.37 -20.22 -8.92
C LEU A 385 -1.86 -18.86 -9.45
N SER A 386 -1.04 -17.83 -9.37
CA SER A 386 -1.39 -16.49 -9.89
C SER A 386 -1.43 -16.42 -11.42
N TYR A 387 -0.83 -17.40 -12.10
CA TYR A 387 -0.85 -17.53 -13.58
C TYR A 387 -1.93 -18.49 -14.08
N ASP A 388 -2.72 -19.09 -13.18
CA ASP A 388 -3.84 -19.95 -13.58
C ASP A 388 -4.92 -19.09 -14.27
N VAL A 389 -5.04 -19.31 -15.59
CA VAL A 389 -5.96 -18.57 -16.44
C VAL A 389 -7.42 -18.86 -16.08
N ARG A 390 -7.75 -20.15 -15.79
CA ARG A 390 -9.12 -20.51 -15.42
C ARG A 390 -9.53 -19.83 -14.12
N LEU A 391 -8.69 -19.94 -13.09
CA LEU A 391 -8.93 -19.31 -11.80
C LEU A 391 -9.07 -17.79 -11.91
N SER A 392 -8.27 -17.13 -12.75
CA SER A 392 -8.38 -15.68 -12.92
C SER A 392 -9.60 -15.27 -13.74
N THR A 393 -10.03 -16.06 -14.72
CA THR A 393 -11.27 -15.83 -15.46
C THR A 393 -12.49 -16.05 -14.55
N ASP A 394 -12.52 -17.13 -13.76
CA ASP A 394 -13.61 -17.40 -12.80
C ASP A 394 -13.72 -16.25 -11.76
N LEU A 395 -12.58 -15.75 -11.28
CA LEU A 395 -12.53 -14.60 -10.37
C LEU A 395 -13.05 -13.33 -11.03
N TRP A 396 -12.67 -13.07 -12.27
CA TRP A 396 -13.12 -11.93 -13.05
C TRP A 396 -14.64 -11.97 -13.26
N ASP A 397 -15.18 -13.09 -13.73
CA ASP A 397 -16.61 -13.26 -14.00
C ASP A 397 -17.44 -13.13 -12.73
N THR A 398 -17.00 -13.77 -11.63
CA THR A 398 -17.62 -13.63 -10.32
C THR A 398 -17.63 -12.16 -9.87
N SER A 399 -16.52 -11.45 -10.03
CA SER A 399 -16.40 -10.05 -9.64
C SER A 399 -17.23 -9.12 -10.55
N CYS A 400 -17.34 -9.41 -11.85
CA CYS A 400 -18.21 -8.69 -12.76
C CYS A 400 -19.70 -8.89 -12.41
N ASN A 401 -20.08 -10.09 -11.96
CA ASN A 401 -21.45 -10.35 -11.49
C ASN A 401 -21.76 -9.56 -10.23
N LEU A 402 -20.83 -9.55 -9.25
CA LEU A 402 -20.94 -8.74 -8.03
C LEU A 402 -21.05 -7.23 -8.35
N PHE A 403 -20.21 -6.75 -9.25
CA PHE A 403 -20.27 -5.35 -9.69
C PHE A 403 -21.63 -4.97 -10.28
N ARG A 404 -22.23 -5.83 -11.11
CA ARG A 404 -23.55 -5.60 -11.68
C ARG A 404 -24.63 -5.57 -10.60
N GLU A 405 -24.59 -6.50 -9.65
CA GLU A 405 -25.54 -6.54 -8.53
C GLU A 405 -25.45 -5.27 -7.67
N PHE A 406 -24.24 -4.81 -7.31
CA PHE A 406 -24.07 -3.57 -6.56
C PHE A 406 -24.58 -2.36 -7.34
N HIS A 407 -24.41 -2.36 -8.67
CA HIS A 407 -24.89 -1.26 -9.51
C HIS A 407 -26.43 -1.21 -9.56
N LEU A 408 -27.09 -2.36 -9.61
CA LEU A 408 -28.55 -2.45 -9.55
C LEU A 408 -29.08 -1.99 -8.18
N ALA A 409 -28.49 -2.50 -7.08
CA ALA A 409 -28.90 -2.14 -5.73
C ALA A 409 -28.84 -0.63 -5.47
N VAL A 410 -27.81 0.06 -5.96
CA VAL A 410 -27.71 1.53 -5.80
C VAL A 410 -28.75 2.28 -6.62
N LYS A 411 -29.13 1.79 -7.80
CA LYS A 411 -30.19 2.39 -8.62
C LYS A 411 -31.55 2.27 -7.92
N ASP A 412 -31.86 1.10 -7.37
CA ASP A 412 -33.15 0.84 -6.69
C ASP A 412 -33.32 1.70 -5.42
N THR A 413 -32.22 2.09 -4.76
CA THR A 413 -32.26 2.99 -3.58
C THR A 413 -32.34 4.48 -3.94
N SER A 414 -32.14 4.83 -5.21
CA SER A 414 -32.12 6.22 -5.70
C SER A 414 -33.44 6.63 -6.37
N THR A 415 -34.33 5.67 -6.59
CA THR A 415 -35.72 5.85 -7.06
C THR A 415 -36.66 5.89 -5.87
#